data_aec69977443a9f150d040d891196a7b2
#
_entry.id   aec69977443a9f150d040d891196a7b2
#
_cell.length_a   1.000
_cell.length_b   1.000
_cell.length_c   1.000
_cell.angle_alpha   90.00
_cell.angle_beta   90.00
_cell.angle_gamma   90.00
#
_symmetry.space_group_name_H-M   'P 1'
#
loop_
_entity.id
_entity.type
_entity.pdbx_description
1 polymer ?
#
loop_
_entity_poly.entity_id
_entity_poly.type
_entity_poly.pdbx_seq_one_letter_code
_entity_poly.pdbx_strand_id
1 'polypeptide(L)'
;PDLFGVCLPAVGVMDMLRYHKFTIGWGWVVEYGSSDDEDQFGYLYKYSPLHNIKKGTKYPATLITTADHDDRVVPAHSFKFAAEMQYAQGGDAPILIRIDTKAGHGAGKPVSKRIEEATDVFSFLFENTDTPYKTVETK
;
A
#
# COMPACT_ATOMS: atom_id res chain seq x y z
N PRO A 1 10.99 -8.09 7.21
CA PRO A 1 11.15 -7.99 5.75
C PRO A 1 11.75 -9.23 5.12
N ASP A 2 12.56 -9.97 5.87
CA ASP A 2 13.30 -11.18 5.45
C ASP A 2 12.42 -12.40 5.07
N LEU A 3 11.12 -12.36 5.35
CA LEU A 3 10.16 -13.42 5.01
C LEU A 3 9.54 -13.26 3.61
N PHE A 4 9.72 -12.11 2.97
CA PHE A 4 9.02 -11.78 1.72
C PHE A 4 10.01 -11.38 0.63
N GLY A 5 9.88 -11.98 -0.56
CA GLY A 5 10.61 -11.56 -1.75
C GLY A 5 10.02 -10.28 -2.37
N VAL A 6 8.69 -10.19 -2.41
CA VAL A 6 7.94 -9.04 -2.94
C VAL A 6 6.76 -8.73 -2.04
N CYS A 7 6.42 -7.44 -1.90
CA CYS A 7 5.23 -6.96 -1.19
C CYS A 7 4.34 -6.14 -2.13
N LEU A 8 3.03 -6.43 -2.10
CA LEU A 8 2.02 -5.79 -2.96
C LEU A 8 0.87 -5.21 -2.11
N PRO A 9 1.12 -4.23 -1.23
CA PRO A 9 0.07 -3.65 -0.40
C PRO A 9 -0.90 -2.82 -1.26
N ALA A 10 -2.19 -3.21 -1.25
CA ALA A 10 -3.25 -2.55 -1.98
C ALA A 10 -4.21 -1.85 -1.03
N VAL A 11 -4.44 -0.57 -1.23
CA VAL A 11 -5.39 0.29 -0.48
C VAL A 11 -5.35 0.08 1.04
N GLY A 12 -4.16 -0.07 1.62
CA GLY A 12 -3.97 -0.39 3.02
C GLY A 12 -4.20 0.80 3.96
N VAL A 13 -4.75 0.52 5.14
CA VAL A 13 -4.83 1.51 6.24
C VAL A 13 -3.46 1.57 6.93
N MET A 14 -2.55 2.39 6.40
CA MET A 14 -1.15 2.42 6.81
C MET A 14 -0.86 3.30 8.03
N ASP A 15 -1.72 4.28 8.31
CA ASP A 15 -1.61 5.18 9.46
C ASP A 15 -2.73 4.90 10.47
N MET A 16 -2.47 4.01 11.42
CA MET A 16 -3.45 3.62 12.44
C MET A 16 -3.68 4.70 13.49
N LEU A 17 -2.81 5.71 13.57
CA LEU A 17 -3.00 6.80 14.53
C LEU A 17 -3.94 7.90 14.02
N ARG A 18 -4.20 7.95 12.70
CA ARG A 18 -5.02 8.99 12.08
C ARG A 18 -6.16 8.46 11.22
N TYR A 19 -6.27 7.15 11.05
CA TYR A 19 -7.26 6.56 10.15
C TYR A 19 -8.69 7.04 10.45
N HIS A 20 -9.05 7.16 11.73
CA HIS A 20 -10.36 7.57 12.20
C HIS A 20 -10.71 9.04 11.91
N LYS A 21 -9.72 9.84 11.51
CA LYS A 21 -9.88 11.26 11.13
C LYS A 21 -10.04 11.43 9.61
N PHE A 22 -9.99 10.35 8.84
CA PHE A 22 -10.12 10.36 7.39
C PHE A 22 -11.44 9.74 6.96
N THR A 23 -12.19 10.42 6.09
CA THR A 23 -13.41 9.94 5.41
C THR A 23 -14.31 9.03 6.28
N ILE A 24 -14.45 7.74 5.93
CA ILE A 24 -15.27 6.76 6.67
C ILE A 24 -14.53 6.10 7.85
N GLY A 25 -13.24 6.41 8.05
CA GLY A 25 -12.40 5.75 9.07
C GLY A 25 -12.97 5.81 10.50
N TRP A 26 -13.73 6.84 10.82
CA TRP A 26 -14.43 6.95 12.11
C TRP A 26 -15.35 5.74 12.39
N GLY A 27 -15.94 5.15 11.35
CA GLY A 27 -16.80 3.98 11.47
C GLY A 27 -16.07 2.70 11.89
N TRP A 28 -14.75 2.65 11.79
CA TRP A 28 -13.92 1.48 12.16
C TRP A 28 -13.39 1.55 13.59
N VAL A 29 -13.68 2.64 14.32
CA VAL A 29 -13.22 2.83 15.71
C VAL A 29 -13.76 1.75 16.65
N VAL A 30 -14.97 1.25 16.38
CA VAL A 30 -15.55 0.15 17.17
C VAL A 30 -14.77 -1.16 17.05
N GLU A 31 -13.98 -1.32 15.98
CA GLU A 31 -13.17 -2.50 15.72
C GLU A 31 -11.70 -2.29 16.11
N TYR A 32 -11.11 -1.17 15.69
CA TYR A 32 -9.67 -0.91 15.88
C TYR A 32 -9.33 -0.07 17.12
N GLY A 33 -10.30 0.67 17.64
CA GLY A 33 -10.06 1.67 18.68
C GLY A 33 -9.63 3.04 18.13
N SER A 34 -9.32 3.98 19.00
CA SER A 34 -8.91 5.34 18.66
C SER A 34 -7.58 5.71 19.30
N SER A 35 -6.71 6.39 18.56
CA SER A 35 -5.49 6.97 19.10
C SER A 35 -5.74 8.21 19.97
N ASP A 36 -6.97 8.74 19.98
CA ASP A 36 -7.39 9.81 20.89
C ASP A 36 -7.67 9.28 22.30
N ASP A 37 -7.75 7.95 22.48
CA ASP A 37 -7.86 7.25 23.75
C ASP A 37 -6.46 6.80 24.21
N GLU A 38 -6.04 7.23 25.39
CA GLU A 38 -4.71 6.97 25.95
C GLU A 38 -4.43 5.46 26.14
N ASP A 39 -5.44 4.70 26.56
CA ASP A 39 -5.32 3.24 26.75
C ASP A 39 -5.18 2.49 25.43
N GLN A 40 -5.72 3.06 24.34
CA GLN A 40 -5.76 2.44 23.02
C GLN A 40 -4.59 2.86 22.13
N PHE A 41 -3.99 4.02 22.37
CA PHE A 41 -2.89 4.53 21.57
C PHE A 41 -1.72 3.54 21.50
N GLY A 42 -1.36 2.94 22.64
CA GLY A 42 -0.18 2.08 22.75
C GLY A 42 -0.24 0.85 21.84
N TYR A 43 -1.39 0.19 21.73
CA TYR A 43 -1.49 -0.97 20.84
C TYR A 43 -1.65 -0.56 19.36
N LEU A 44 -2.35 0.54 19.06
CA LEU A 44 -2.44 1.07 17.70
C LEU A 44 -1.07 1.43 17.15
N TYR A 45 -0.24 2.10 17.96
CA TYR A 45 1.13 2.45 17.57
C TYR A 45 1.97 1.21 17.25
N LYS A 46 1.84 0.14 18.05
CA LYS A 46 2.65 -1.09 17.89
C LYS A 46 2.46 -1.77 16.54
N TYR A 47 1.27 -1.71 15.94
CA TYR A 47 1.03 -2.35 14.65
C TYR A 47 0.77 -1.37 13.49
N SER A 48 0.82 -0.07 13.73
CA SER A 48 0.67 0.93 12.67
C SER A 48 1.79 0.82 11.63
N PRO A 49 1.52 0.42 10.37
CA PRO A 49 2.58 0.16 9.40
C PRO A 49 3.49 1.36 9.19
N LEU A 50 2.93 2.55 9.02
CA LEU A 50 3.67 3.79 8.80
C LEU A 50 4.65 4.11 9.93
N HIS A 51 4.23 3.90 11.18
CA HIS A 51 5.01 4.30 12.35
C HIS A 51 6.06 3.25 12.78
N ASN A 52 6.05 2.08 12.14
CA ASN A 52 7.00 1.00 12.42
C ASN A 52 8.00 0.77 11.30
N ILE A 53 8.06 1.65 10.30
CA ILE A 53 9.11 1.64 9.30
C ILE A 53 10.43 2.04 9.97
N LYS A 54 11.49 1.27 9.71
CA LYS A 54 12.82 1.48 10.29
C LYS A 54 13.80 1.90 9.22
N LYS A 55 14.37 3.09 9.37
CA LYS A 55 15.39 3.61 8.45
C LYS A 55 16.60 2.67 8.36
N GLY A 56 17.08 2.46 7.14
CA GLY A 56 18.23 1.60 6.85
C GLY A 56 17.91 0.10 6.80
N THR A 57 16.65 -0.29 6.99
CA THR A 57 16.23 -1.67 6.78
C THR A 57 16.17 -1.98 5.29
N LYS A 58 16.69 -3.14 4.89
CA LYS A 58 16.54 -3.65 3.52
C LYS A 58 15.14 -4.23 3.36
N TYR A 59 14.23 -3.41 2.89
CA TYR A 59 12.87 -3.84 2.57
C TYR A 59 12.83 -4.58 1.23
N PRO A 60 11.95 -5.58 1.06
CA PRO A 60 11.76 -6.26 -0.22
C PRO A 60 11.20 -5.30 -1.27
N ALA A 61 11.30 -5.68 -2.54
CA ALA A 61 10.65 -4.96 -3.62
C ALA A 61 9.16 -4.77 -3.30
N THR A 62 8.69 -3.53 -3.32
CA THR A 62 7.35 -3.19 -2.85
C THR A 62 6.63 -2.30 -3.87
N LEU A 63 5.44 -2.74 -4.32
CA LEU A 63 4.54 -1.96 -5.16
C LEU A 63 3.25 -1.66 -4.38
N ILE A 64 3.11 -0.42 -3.93
CA ILE A 64 1.93 0.07 -3.24
C ILE A 64 0.90 0.49 -4.30
N THR A 65 -0.35 0.04 -4.20
CA THR A 65 -1.42 0.45 -5.11
C THR A 65 -2.51 1.24 -4.39
N THR A 66 -2.97 2.31 -5.01
CA THR A 66 -4.05 3.17 -4.52
C THR A 66 -4.76 3.88 -5.67
N ALA A 67 -5.84 4.60 -5.38
CA ALA A 67 -6.54 5.46 -6.32
C ALA A 67 -6.61 6.90 -5.78
N ASP A 68 -6.57 7.89 -6.67
CA ASP A 68 -6.48 9.30 -6.28
C ASP A 68 -7.78 9.88 -5.66
N HIS A 69 -8.94 9.22 -5.90
CA HIS A 69 -10.25 9.59 -5.38
C HIS A 69 -10.86 8.49 -4.49
N ASP A 70 -10.02 7.68 -3.84
CA ASP A 70 -10.50 6.69 -2.88
C ASP A 70 -11.06 7.39 -1.64
N ASP A 71 -12.38 7.30 -1.47
CA ASP A 71 -13.13 7.90 -0.36
C ASP A 71 -13.33 6.95 0.83
N ARG A 72 -12.96 5.68 0.67
CA ARG A 72 -13.02 4.66 1.74
C ARG A 72 -11.69 4.57 2.49
N VAL A 73 -10.61 4.27 1.77
CA VAL A 73 -9.26 4.30 2.33
C VAL A 73 -8.50 5.43 1.65
N VAL A 74 -8.56 6.60 2.25
CA VAL A 74 -8.03 7.83 1.64
C VAL A 74 -6.57 7.64 1.16
N PRO A 75 -6.23 8.13 -0.05
CA PRO A 75 -4.90 7.91 -0.65
C PRO A 75 -3.73 8.38 0.22
N ALA A 76 -3.99 9.30 1.15
CA ALA A 76 -2.99 9.80 2.10
C ALA A 76 -2.30 8.67 2.90
N HIS A 77 -2.99 7.56 3.17
CA HIS A 77 -2.38 6.38 3.77
C HIS A 77 -1.24 5.83 2.91
N SER A 78 -1.54 5.59 1.63
CA SER A 78 -0.58 5.03 0.68
C SER A 78 0.53 6.01 0.35
N PHE A 79 0.23 7.31 0.19
CA PHE A 79 1.24 8.33 -0.14
C PHE A 79 2.25 8.51 0.99
N LYS A 80 1.79 8.62 2.23
CA LYS A 80 2.68 8.74 3.39
C LYS A 80 3.52 7.49 3.59
N PHE A 81 2.90 6.32 3.45
CA PHE A 81 3.59 5.05 3.60
C PHE A 81 4.65 4.87 2.50
N ALA A 82 4.34 5.16 1.24
CA ALA A 82 5.29 5.09 0.14
C ALA A 82 6.49 6.03 0.35
N ALA A 83 6.22 7.29 0.71
CA ALA A 83 7.27 8.28 0.96
C ALA A 83 8.21 7.85 2.10
N GLU A 84 7.65 7.37 3.21
CA GLU A 84 8.44 6.88 4.34
C GLU A 84 9.23 5.61 4.00
N MET A 85 8.63 4.66 3.27
CA MET A 85 9.31 3.46 2.79
C MET A 85 10.50 3.80 1.87
N GLN A 86 10.30 4.73 0.92
CA GLN A 86 11.36 5.20 0.03
C GLN A 86 12.51 5.88 0.79
N TYR A 87 12.17 6.70 1.78
CA TYR A 87 13.17 7.36 2.64
C TYR A 87 13.93 6.37 3.53
N ALA A 88 13.26 5.34 4.02
CA ALA A 88 13.81 4.37 4.96
C ALA A 88 14.56 3.21 4.31
N GLN A 89 14.35 2.95 3.01
CA GLN A 89 14.95 1.83 2.28
C GLN A 89 16.48 1.82 2.42
N GLY A 90 17.01 0.73 2.96
CA GLY A 90 18.45 0.51 3.15
C GLY A 90 19.08 -0.43 2.12
N GLY A 91 18.29 -0.91 1.15
CA GLY A 91 18.73 -1.80 0.06
C GLY A 91 18.44 -1.23 -1.31
N ASP A 92 18.68 -2.03 -2.35
CA ASP A 92 18.51 -1.65 -3.76
C ASP A 92 17.13 -2.03 -4.33
N ALA A 93 16.33 -2.78 -3.56
CA ALA A 93 15.01 -3.23 -4.01
C ALA A 93 14.06 -2.02 -4.18
N PRO A 94 13.29 -1.98 -5.29
CA PRO A 94 12.45 -0.83 -5.62
C PRO A 94 11.26 -0.69 -4.66
N ILE A 95 10.98 0.55 -4.24
CA ILE A 95 9.77 0.93 -3.53
C ILE A 95 8.98 1.86 -4.45
N LEU A 96 7.92 1.35 -5.03
CA LEU A 96 7.09 2.06 -6.00
C LEU A 96 5.67 2.26 -5.49
N ILE A 97 5.00 3.26 -6.04
CA ILE A 97 3.57 3.47 -5.84
C ILE A 97 2.88 3.62 -7.20
N ARG A 98 1.83 2.83 -7.39
CA ARG A 98 0.91 2.92 -8.53
C ARG A 98 -0.36 3.65 -8.09
N ILE A 99 -0.67 4.75 -8.76
CA ILE A 99 -1.84 5.58 -8.47
C ILE A 99 -2.80 5.49 -9.65
N ASP A 100 -3.97 4.90 -9.44
CA ASP A 100 -5.04 4.90 -10.43
C ASP A 100 -5.73 6.27 -10.42
N THR A 101 -5.59 7.01 -11.51
CA THR A 101 -6.13 8.36 -11.61
C THR A 101 -7.61 8.36 -11.99
N LYS A 102 -8.38 9.32 -11.46
CA LYS A 102 -9.83 9.45 -11.67
C LYS A 102 -10.56 8.15 -11.29
N ALA A 103 -10.14 7.54 -10.19
CA ALA A 103 -10.67 6.28 -9.70
C ALA A 103 -10.92 6.33 -8.19
N GLY A 104 -12.02 5.71 -7.76
CA GLY A 104 -12.36 5.50 -6.35
C GLY A 104 -11.84 4.16 -5.83
N HIS A 105 -12.46 3.65 -4.76
CA HIS A 105 -12.06 2.42 -4.05
C HIS A 105 -12.14 1.11 -4.88
N GLY A 106 -12.42 1.18 -6.17
CA GLY A 106 -12.40 0.03 -7.08
C GLY A 106 -13.77 -0.43 -7.58
N ALA A 107 -14.87 -0.02 -6.95
CA ALA A 107 -16.21 -0.30 -7.50
C ALA A 107 -16.41 0.43 -8.84
N GLY A 108 -16.92 -0.28 -9.85
CA GLY A 108 -17.19 0.32 -11.16
C GLY A 108 -15.96 0.60 -12.04
N LYS A 109 -14.78 0.10 -11.67
CA LYS A 109 -13.56 0.25 -12.47
C LYS A 109 -13.72 -0.39 -13.85
N PRO A 110 -13.49 0.34 -14.97
CA PRO A 110 -13.53 -0.21 -16.33
C PRO A 110 -12.60 -1.41 -16.50
N VAL A 111 -12.99 -2.35 -17.39
CA VAL A 111 -12.20 -3.56 -17.65
C VAL A 111 -10.79 -3.22 -18.13
N SER A 112 -10.63 -2.21 -18.99
CA SER A 112 -9.32 -1.74 -19.45
C SER A 112 -8.39 -1.35 -18.31
N LYS A 113 -8.88 -0.59 -17.35
CA LYS A 113 -8.10 -0.20 -16.14
C LYS A 113 -7.75 -1.40 -15.25
N ARG A 114 -8.64 -2.39 -15.17
CA ARG A 114 -8.36 -3.63 -14.43
C ARG A 114 -7.26 -4.45 -15.08
N ILE A 115 -7.26 -4.51 -16.43
CA ILE A 115 -6.20 -5.18 -17.18
C ILE A 115 -4.86 -4.45 -17.00
N GLU A 116 -4.86 -3.13 -17.12
CA GLU A 116 -3.67 -2.30 -16.92
C GLU A 116 -3.07 -2.50 -15.51
N GLU A 117 -3.91 -2.41 -14.48
CA GLU A 117 -3.48 -2.65 -13.10
C GLU A 117 -2.91 -4.06 -12.91
N ALA A 118 -3.58 -5.08 -13.41
CA ALA A 118 -3.10 -6.45 -13.33
C ALA A 118 -1.76 -6.62 -14.09
N THR A 119 -1.63 -5.99 -15.24
CA THR A 119 -0.37 -6.01 -16.02
C THR A 119 0.77 -5.40 -15.23
N ASP A 120 0.58 -4.22 -14.64
CA ASP A 120 1.60 -3.55 -13.83
C ASP A 120 2.01 -4.39 -12.62
N VAL A 121 1.02 -4.93 -11.89
CA VAL A 121 1.24 -5.75 -10.70
C VAL A 121 1.98 -7.04 -11.02
N PHE A 122 1.56 -7.78 -12.05
CA PHE A 122 2.22 -9.02 -12.43
C PHE A 122 3.60 -8.78 -13.06
N SER A 123 3.78 -7.71 -13.82
CA SER A 123 5.11 -7.33 -14.35
C SER A 123 6.08 -7.05 -13.21
N PHE A 124 5.66 -6.26 -12.23
CA PHE A 124 6.47 -5.98 -11.04
C PHE A 124 6.80 -7.26 -10.25
N LEU A 125 5.81 -8.12 -10.05
CA LEU A 125 6.00 -9.40 -9.35
C LEU A 125 7.00 -10.30 -10.05
N PHE A 126 6.84 -10.52 -11.35
CA PHE A 126 7.69 -11.43 -12.11
C PHE A 126 9.13 -10.92 -12.21
N GLU A 127 9.31 -9.63 -12.43
CA GLU A 127 10.64 -9.00 -12.48
C GLU A 127 11.39 -9.15 -11.15
N ASN A 128 10.71 -8.98 -10.02
CA ASN A 128 11.35 -9.01 -8.70
C ASN A 128 11.34 -10.40 -8.04
N THR A 129 10.87 -11.43 -8.73
CA THR A 129 10.96 -12.85 -8.28
C THR A 129 11.72 -13.73 -9.27
N ASP A 130 12.35 -13.13 -10.29
CA ASP A 130 13.01 -13.86 -11.38
C ASP A 130 12.10 -14.92 -12.02
N THR A 131 10.78 -14.66 -12.04
CA THR A 131 9.80 -15.60 -12.59
C THR A 131 9.74 -15.45 -14.11
N PRO A 132 10.08 -16.50 -14.89
CA PRO A 132 10.04 -16.42 -16.34
C PRO A 132 8.60 -16.30 -16.84
N TYR A 133 8.37 -15.42 -17.81
CA TYR A 133 7.10 -15.28 -18.51
C TYR A 133 7.29 -15.44 -20.01
N LYS A 134 6.27 -15.96 -20.69
CA LYS A 134 6.27 -16.08 -22.15
C LYS A 134 5.66 -14.82 -22.75
N THR A 135 6.40 -14.17 -23.63
CA THR A 135 5.83 -13.14 -24.50
C THR A 135 4.87 -13.81 -25.48
N VAL A 136 3.63 -13.35 -25.52
CA VAL A 136 2.68 -13.77 -26.58
C VAL A 136 3.05 -12.97 -27.82
N GLU A 137 3.55 -13.64 -28.86
CA GLU A 137 3.69 -13.01 -30.17
C GLU A 137 2.28 -12.64 -30.66
N THR A 138 1.97 -11.36 -30.69
CA THR A 138 0.77 -10.85 -31.37
C THR A 138 0.94 -11.08 -32.85
N LYS A 139 0.12 -11.98 -33.41
CA LYS A 139 0.01 -12.18 -34.87
C LYS A 139 -0.70 -10.99 -35.51
#